data_abf94f95948db7dfd40005374145599f
#
_entry.id   abf94f95948db7dfd40005374145599f
#
_cell.length_a   1.000
_cell.length_b   1.000
_cell.length_c   1.000
_cell.angle_alpha   90.00
_cell.angle_beta   90.00
_cell.angle_gamma   90.00
#
_symmetry.space_group_name_H-M   'P 1'
#
loop_
_entity.id
_entity.type
_entity.pdbx_description
1 polymer ?
#
loop_
_entity_poly.entity_id
_entity_poly.type
_entity_poly.pdbx_seq_one_letter_code
_entity_poly.pdbx_strand_id
1 'polypeptide(L)' 'MKMIELMGSCGSPVSINPAEILYFHTTKMLDSFGTLMAFKNGKKMVLADDYDYVRGRVQEAQDDD' A
#
# COMPACT_ATOMS: atom_id res chain seq x y z
N MET A 1 -9.25 -11.55 -8.52
CA MET A 1 -8.78 -10.31 -7.87
C MET A 1 -7.39 -9.95 -8.37
N LYS A 2 -7.18 -8.69 -8.67
CA LYS A 2 -5.91 -8.23 -9.21
C LYS A 2 -4.91 -7.91 -8.10
N MET A 3 -3.65 -8.26 -8.35
CA MET A 3 -2.57 -7.76 -7.52
C MET A 3 -2.31 -6.31 -7.91
N ILE A 4 -1.90 -5.50 -6.96
CA ILE A 4 -1.48 -4.12 -7.24
C ILE A 4 0.01 -3.99 -7.00
N GLU A 5 0.65 -3.13 -7.78
CA GLU A 5 2.08 -2.88 -7.64
C GLU A 5 2.29 -1.49 -7.07
N LEU A 6 3.01 -1.42 -5.97
CA LEU A 6 3.32 -0.17 -5.29
C LEU A 6 4.81 -0.11 -5.02
N MET A 7 5.29 1.08 -4.70
CA MET A 7 6.71 1.29 -4.44
C MET A 7 6.99 1.18 -2.95
N GLY A 8 7.86 0.26 -2.57
CA GLY A 8 8.30 0.13 -1.19
C GLY A 8 9.21 1.26 -0.77
N SER A 9 9.38 1.44 0.53
CA SER A 9 10.19 2.55 1.07
C SER A 9 11.66 2.47 0.65
N CYS A 10 12.13 1.30 0.29
CA CYS A 10 13.51 1.11 -0.19
C CYS A 10 13.67 1.37 -1.68
N GLY A 11 12.60 1.75 -2.37
CA GLY A 11 12.66 2.03 -3.80
C GLY A 11 12.40 0.84 -4.70
N SER A 12 12.08 -0.31 -4.14
CA SER A 12 11.78 -1.52 -4.91
C SER A 12 10.27 -1.71 -5.05
N PRO A 13 9.79 -2.14 -6.22
CA PRO A 13 8.37 -2.39 -6.39
C PRO A 13 7.93 -3.61 -5.57
N VAL A 14 6.72 -3.55 -5.05
CA VAL A 14 6.12 -4.67 -4.33
C VAL A 14 4.75 -4.95 -4.92
N SER A 15 4.42 -6.24 -5.02
CA SER A 15 3.10 -6.67 -5.48
C SER A 15 2.27 -7.07 -4.27
N ILE A 16 1.09 -6.51 -4.17
CA ILE A 16 0.26 -6.66 -2.98
C ILE A 16 -1.10 -7.21 -3.40
N ASN A 17 -1.60 -8.19 -2.64
CA ASN A 17 -2.95 -8.69 -2.81
C ASN A 17 -3.89 -7.81 -2.00
N PRO A 18 -4.78 -7.03 -2.64
CA PRO A 18 -5.67 -6.12 -1.90
C PRO A 18 -6.55 -6.82 -0.87
N ALA A 19 -6.87 -8.08 -1.09
CA ALA A 19 -7.71 -8.84 -0.16
C ALA A 19 -7.03 -9.07 1.18
N GLU A 20 -5.70 -8.95 1.23
CA GLU A 20 -4.93 -9.19 2.46
C GLU A 20 -4.67 -7.91 3.25
N ILE A 21 -5.11 -6.76 2.74
CA ILE A 21 -4.90 -5.49 3.43
C ILE A 21 -5.91 -5.34 4.55
N LEU A 22 -5.41 -5.08 5.75
CA LEU A 22 -6.26 -4.81 6.90
C LEU A 22 -6.58 -3.32 7.01
N TYR A 23 -5.55 -2.48 6.95
CA TYR A 23 -5.70 -1.02 6.93
C TYR A 23 -4.42 -0.38 6.43
N PHE A 24 -4.50 0.88 6.09
CA PHE A 24 -3.32 1.68 5.75
C PHE A 24 -3.58 3.13 6.10
N HIS A 25 -2.51 3.88 6.34
CA HIS A 25 -2.61 5.29 6.69
C HIS A 25 -1.33 6.01 6.32
N THR A 26 -1.41 7.34 6.26
CA THR A 26 -0.24 8.17 6.01
C THR A 26 0.77 8.01 7.14
N THR A 27 2.04 7.91 6.80
CA THR A 27 3.10 7.87 7.79
C THR A 27 4.21 8.82 7.36
N LYS A 28 4.89 9.41 8.33
CA LYS A 28 6.00 10.30 8.05
C LYS A 28 7.26 9.50 7.84
N MET A 29 7.96 9.78 6.75
CA MET A 29 9.27 9.23 6.46
C MET A 29 10.31 10.32 6.71
N LEU A 30 11.58 10.00 6.48
CA LEU A 30 12.67 10.92 6.81
C LEU A 30 12.53 12.28 6.12
N ASP A 31 12.26 12.27 4.81
CA ASP A 31 12.19 13.50 4.00
C ASP A 31 10.82 13.73 3.39
N SER A 32 9.87 12.85 3.65
CA SER A 32 8.60 12.89 2.91
C SER A 32 7.53 12.15 3.69
N PHE A 33 6.37 12.01 3.07
CA PHE A 33 5.28 11.21 3.62
C PHE A 33 5.07 10.00 2.72
N GLY A 34 4.81 8.86 3.33
CA GLY A 34 4.48 7.65 2.63
C GLY A 34 3.24 7.04 3.24
N THR A 35 3.08 5.75 3.04
CA THR A 35 1.92 5.02 3.55
C THR A 35 2.39 3.81 4.33
N LEU A 36 1.86 3.65 5.54
CA LEU A 36 2.06 2.40 6.30
C LEU A 36 0.87 1.50 6.03
N MET A 37 1.14 0.28 5.60
CA MET A 37 0.10 -0.69 5.27
C MET A 37 0.23 -1.90 6.17
N ALA A 38 -0.88 -2.28 6.79
CA ALA A 38 -0.94 -3.44 7.65
C ALA A 38 -1.75 -4.53 6.96
N PHE A 39 -1.32 -5.77 7.15
CA PHE A 39 -1.94 -6.93 6.51
C PHE A 39 -2.61 -7.82 7.54
N LYS A 40 -3.55 -8.62 7.07
CA LYS A 40 -4.34 -9.50 7.93
C LYS A 40 -3.50 -10.54 8.65
N ASN A 41 -2.32 -10.86 8.11
CA ASN A 41 -1.40 -11.80 8.75
C ASN A 41 -0.56 -11.18 9.86
N GLY A 42 -0.79 -9.92 10.19
CA GLY A 42 -0.07 -9.22 11.25
C GLY A 42 1.18 -8.49 10.79
N LYS A 43 1.53 -8.62 9.52
CA LYS A 43 2.71 -7.92 8.99
C LYS A 43 2.38 -6.51 8.59
N LYS A 44 3.39 -5.64 8.60
CA LYS A 44 3.26 -4.25 8.20
C LYS A 44 4.39 -3.89 7.27
N MET A 45 4.14 -2.92 6.38
CA MET A 45 5.21 -2.40 5.54
C MET A 45 4.98 -0.92 5.27
N VAL A 46 6.07 -0.22 4.99
CA VAL A 46 6.03 1.20 4.65
C VAL A 46 6.23 1.32 3.14
N LEU A 47 5.37 2.11 2.51
CA LEU A 47 5.42 2.35 1.08
C LEU A 47 5.85 3.77 0.81
N ALA A 48 6.60 3.97 -0.28
CA ALA A 48 7.03 5.30 -0.70
C ALA A 48 5.90 6.10 -1.34
N ASP A 49 4.90 5.41 -1.88
CA ASP A 49 3.75 6.07 -2.51
C ASP A 49 2.90 6.77 -1.45
N ASP A 50 2.30 7.91 -1.82
CA ASP A 50 1.49 8.64 -0.88
C ASP A 50 0.13 7.97 -0.67
N TYR A 51 -0.57 8.42 0.39
CA TYR A 51 -1.84 7.83 0.79
C TYR A 51 -2.89 7.89 -0.32
N ASP A 52 -3.01 9.04 -0.97
CA ASP A 52 -4.04 9.20 -2.00
C ASP A 52 -3.81 8.28 -3.18
N TYR A 53 -2.56 8.11 -3.59
CA TYR A 53 -2.23 7.21 -4.68
C TYR A 53 -2.53 5.76 -4.30
N VAL A 54 -2.12 5.35 -3.10
CA VAL A 54 -2.36 3.99 -2.62
C VAL A 54 -3.85 3.71 -2.51
N ARG A 55 -4.60 4.67 -1.97
CA ARG A 55 -6.04 4.52 -1.83
C ARG A 55 -6.71 4.32 -3.18
N GLY A 56 -6.32 5.10 -4.17
CA GLY A 56 -6.88 4.97 -5.52
C GLY A 56 -6.58 3.61 -6.14
N ARG A 57 -5.35 3.12 -5.96
CA ARG A 57 -4.98 1.82 -6.50
C ARG A 57 -5.74 0.69 -5.84
N VAL A 58 -5.88 0.74 -4.53
CA VAL A 58 -6.61 -0.29 -3.79
C VAL A 58 -8.08 -0.29 -4.20
N GLN A 59 -8.67 0.90 -4.30
CA GLN A 59 -10.07 1.01 -4.69
C GLN A 59 -10.31 0.48 -6.11
N GLU A 60 -9.43 0.81 -7.04
CA GLU A 60 -9.53 0.30 -8.42
C GLU A 60 -9.50 -1.22 -8.45
N ALA A 61 -8.59 -1.82 -7.68
CA ALA A 61 -8.47 -3.27 -7.65
C ALA A 61 -9.70 -3.94 -7.04
N GLN A 62 -10.30 -3.32 -6.04
CA GLN A 62 -11.50 -3.85 -5.42
C GLN A 62 -12.74 -3.68 -6.31
N ASP A 63 -12.80 -2.57 -7.04
CA ASP A 63 -13.92 -2.30 -7.95
C ASP A 63 -13.91 -3.21 -9.17
N ASP A 64 -12.76 -3.77 -9.49
CA ASP A 64 -12.60 -4.68 -10.63
C ASP A 64 -13.19 -6.05 -10.37
N ASP A 65 -13.52 -6.34 -9.16
CA ASP A 65 -14.18 -7.59 -8.81
C ASP A 65 -15.70 -7.45 -9.01
#